data_d749279bf60c64e67847b5f930c6aee2
#
_entry.id   d749279bf60c64e67847b5f930c6aee2
#
_cell.length_a   1.000
_cell.length_b   1.000
_cell.length_c   1.000
_cell.angle_alpha   90.00
_cell.angle_beta   90.00
_cell.angle_gamma   90.00
#
_symmetry.space_group_name_H-M   'P 1'
#
loop_
_entity.id
_entity.type
_entity.pdbx_description
1 polymer ?
#
loop_
_entity_poly.entity_id
_entity_poly.type
_entity_poly.pdbx_seq_one_letter_code
_entity_poly.pdbx_strand_id
1 'polypeptide(L)'
;DGSGGAASYVEKRSGISVTWEAPAINNVFFRYDDSEVRYWLIYGRANSPMPAWGLEGGGPMNDGQLDDLIEYLHHFQIPQNEELATIDANVNSSLLRLDSSELLVENEISRQKELIQSVKDAPIKLPVIQKAVEDVSALLSKEGGIDTDEDGLSDSVEVDLSVYSTNINEILGTSILNLDPDNEESIPGRKDKSVANGFLSQLESELINITIVSEGYEKFLNEAETGLAFLEKALEEKLWEVSFEDIADSTFDGDVEKAKRAVGLFNAYCARCHTAGYSAGVAYTKEIASGGLGPALRAGRVNIQFKQREDFIDFIIKGSVNGKAYGVNGVGGGKMPGFGAVLPQSDIELVIDYLRGMKPDA
;
A
#
# COMPACT_ATOMS: atom_id res chain seq x y z
N ASP A 1 18.11 1.92 -1.90
CA ASP A 1 18.57 0.53 -1.74
C ASP A 1 17.54 -0.51 -2.25
N GLY A 2 16.33 -0.07 -2.61
CA GLY A 2 15.29 -0.94 -3.16
C GLY A 2 14.67 -1.95 -2.18
N SER A 3 14.88 -1.78 -0.87
CA SER A 3 14.40 -2.71 0.16
C SER A 3 12.89 -2.61 0.45
N GLY A 4 12.18 -1.75 -0.25
CA GLY A 4 10.76 -1.49 -0.01
C GLY A 4 10.53 -0.28 0.89
N GLY A 5 9.31 -0.14 1.38
CA GLY A 5 8.90 0.97 2.25
C GLY A 5 7.41 0.89 2.57
N ALA A 6 6.93 1.82 3.39
CA ALA A 6 5.53 1.86 3.78
C ALA A 6 4.93 3.26 3.59
N ALA A 7 3.67 3.33 3.16
CA ALA A 7 2.92 4.57 3.00
C ALA A 7 1.43 4.34 3.30
N SER A 8 0.75 5.39 3.75
CA SER A 8 -0.70 5.33 3.96
C SER A 8 -1.43 5.21 2.61
N TYR A 9 -2.45 4.39 2.56
CA TYR A 9 -3.25 4.13 1.37
C TYR A 9 -4.69 3.76 1.75
N VAL A 10 -5.66 4.29 1.01
CA VAL A 10 -7.06 3.87 1.14
C VAL A 10 -7.35 2.80 0.09
N GLU A 11 -7.64 1.59 0.52
CA GLU A 11 -7.94 0.47 -0.39
C GLU A 11 -9.28 0.72 -1.11
N LYS A 12 -9.23 0.84 -2.44
CA LYS A 12 -10.40 1.24 -3.26
C LYS A 12 -11.59 0.29 -3.17
N ARG A 13 -11.39 -0.98 -2.82
CA ARG A 13 -12.47 -1.98 -2.76
C ARG A 13 -13.19 -2.02 -1.42
N SER A 14 -12.45 -1.81 -0.33
CA SER A 14 -12.97 -1.92 1.03
C SER A 14 -13.20 -0.57 1.70
N GLY A 15 -12.60 0.51 1.15
CA GLY A 15 -12.61 1.81 1.79
C GLY A 15 -11.77 1.89 3.07
N ILE A 16 -10.94 0.86 3.33
CA ILE A 16 -10.12 0.79 4.55
C ILE A 16 -8.85 1.62 4.37
N SER A 17 -8.57 2.48 5.34
CA SER A 17 -7.28 3.15 5.45
C SER A 17 -6.25 2.20 6.04
N VAL A 18 -5.17 1.96 5.31
CA VAL A 18 -4.14 0.97 5.68
C VAL A 18 -2.74 1.54 5.48
N THR A 19 -1.77 0.93 6.12
CA THR A 19 -0.37 1.12 5.77
C THR A 19 -0.01 0.15 4.65
N TRP A 20 0.24 0.67 3.46
CA TRP A 20 0.68 -0.13 2.32
C TRP A 20 2.19 -0.33 2.37
N GLU A 21 2.59 -1.58 2.45
CA GLU A 21 4.00 -1.97 2.37
C GLU A 21 4.38 -2.26 0.93
N ALA A 22 5.22 -1.40 0.33
CA ALA A 22 5.79 -1.67 -0.99
C ALA A 22 6.78 -2.84 -0.88
N PRO A 23 6.74 -3.82 -1.82
CA PRO A 23 7.69 -4.93 -1.81
C PRO A 23 9.10 -4.43 -2.13
N ALA A 24 10.11 -5.19 -1.66
CA ALA A 24 11.46 -5.01 -2.12
C ALA A 24 11.57 -5.24 -3.64
N ILE A 25 12.34 -4.40 -4.30
CA ILE A 25 12.61 -4.49 -5.74
C ILE A 25 14.08 -4.85 -6.03
N ASN A 26 14.92 -4.91 -4.99
CA ASN A 26 16.31 -5.38 -5.10
C ASN A 26 16.43 -6.92 -5.20
N ASN A 27 15.31 -7.63 -5.28
CA ASN A 27 15.20 -9.08 -5.52
C ASN A 27 14.15 -9.41 -6.58
N VAL A 28 13.71 -8.42 -7.36
CA VAL A 28 12.57 -8.56 -8.28
C VAL A 28 12.82 -9.60 -9.37
N PHE A 29 14.05 -9.69 -9.87
CA PHE A 29 14.41 -10.61 -10.96
C PHE A 29 14.57 -12.09 -10.53
N PHE A 30 14.50 -12.38 -9.24
CA PHE A 30 14.34 -13.78 -8.80
C PHE A 30 12.93 -14.33 -9.06
N ARG A 31 11.96 -13.46 -9.30
CA ARG A 31 10.54 -13.79 -9.42
C ARG A 31 9.93 -13.40 -10.77
N TYR A 32 10.50 -12.42 -11.44
CA TYR A 32 9.99 -11.86 -12.70
C TYR A 32 11.13 -11.70 -13.70
N ASP A 33 10.86 -11.94 -14.97
CA ASP A 33 11.79 -11.59 -16.05
C ASP A 33 11.63 -10.11 -16.46
N ASP A 34 12.56 -9.63 -17.29
CA ASP A 34 12.58 -8.23 -17.75
C ASP A 34 11.28 -7.83 -18.45
N SER A 35 10.69 -8.73 -19.23
CA SER A 35 9.46 -8.45 -19.97
C SER A 35 8.28 -8.27 -19.02
N GLU A 36 8.28 -8.95 -17.90
CA GLU A 36 7.23 -8.87 -16.88
C GLU A 36 7.41 -7.63 -15.99
N VAL A 37 8.65 -7.32 -15.61
CA VAL A 37 8.97 -6.07 -14.91
C VAL A 37 8.56 -4.89 -15.81
N ARG A 38 8.91 -4.94 -17.12
CA ARG A 38 8.50 -3.93 -18.10
C ARG A 38 6.98 -3.78 -18.17
N TYR A 39 6.24 -4.89 -18.23
CA TYR A 39 4.78 -4.87 -18.23
C TYR A 39 4.20 -4.14 -17.01
N TRP A 40 4.72 -4.44 -15.80
CA TRP A 40 4.28 -3.77 -14.58
C TRP A 40 4.66 -2.29 -14.54
N LEU A 41 5.79 -1.91 -15.10
CA LEU A 41 6.18 -0.51 -15.23
C LEU A 41 5.27 0.23 -16.22
N ILE A 42 4.93 -0.38 -17.36
CA ILE A 42 4.04 0.25 -18.36
C ILE A 42 2.65 0.49 -17.78
N TYR A 43 2.01 -0.53 -17.23
CA TYR A 43 0.58 -0.50 -16.90
C TYR A 43 0.28 -0.28 -15.41
N GLY A 44 1.28 -0.26 -14.57
CA GLY A 44 1.08 -0.26 -13.12
C GLY A 44 0.48 -1.57 -12.62
N ARG A 45 0.02 -1.58 -11.39
CA ARG A 45 -0.58 -2.76 -10.77
C ARG A 45 -1.98 -2.44 -10.27
N ALA A 46 -2.99 -2.99 -10.91
CA ALA A 46 -4.38 -2.80 -10.54
C ALA A 46 -4.63 -3.15 -9.06
N ASN A 47 -5.44 -2.34 -8.38
CA ASN A 47 -5.74 -2.45 -6.95
C ASN A 47 -4.53 -2.32 -6.02
N SER A 48 -3.51 -1.60 -6.45
CA SER A 48 -2.36 -1.22 -5.65
C SER A 48 -2.01 0.25 -5.86
N PRO A 49 -1.18 0.85 -4.99
CA PRO A 49 -0.69 2.22 -5.19
C PRO A 49 0.29 2.38 -6.36
N MET A 50 0.71 1.30 -7.03
CA MET A 50 1.66 1.38 -8.15
C MET A 50 0.96 1.91 -9.41
N PRO A 51 1.23 3.16 -9.85
CA PRO A 51 0.63 3.73 -11.05
C PRO A 51 1.31 3.19 -12.32
N ALA A 52 0.70 3.46 -13.47
CA ALA A 52 1.35 3.29 -14.77
C ALA A 52 2.47 4.33 -14.94
N TRP A 53 3.61 3.87 -15.41
CA TRP A 53 4.77 4.71 -15.70
C TRP A 53 5.04 4.85 -17.20
N GLY A 54 4.73 3.82 -18.00
CA GLY A 54 4.94 3.86 -19.46
C GLY A 54 3.87 4.65 -20.19
N LEU A 55 4.25 5.32 -21.29
CA LEU A 55 3.33 6.11 -22.13
C LEU A 55 2.12 5.28 -22.60
N GLU A 56 2.31 4.02 -22.95
CA GLU A 56 1.25 3.12 -23.39
C GLU A 56 0.17 2.90 -22.31
N GLY A 57 0.58 2.88 -21.04
CA GLY A 57 -0.31 2.78 -19.87
C GLY A 57 -0.84 4.13 -19.37
N GLY A 58 -0.50 5.23 -20.04
CA GLY A 58 -0.87 6.59 -19.64
C GLY A 58 0.11 7.24 -18.65
N GLY A 59 1.28 6.65 -18.43
CA GLY A 59 2.35 7.19 -17.60
C GLY A 59 3.28 8.16 -18.35
N PRO A 60 4.28 8.76 -17.67
CA PRO A 60 5.12 9.79 -18.25
C PRO A 60 6.38 9.28 -18.99
N MET A 61 6.74 7.99 -18.89
CA MET A 61 8.00 7.44 -19.37
C MET A 61 7.88 6.83 -20.76
N ASN A 62 8.82 7.17 -21.64
CA ASN A 62 8.97 6.51 -22.94
C ASN A 62 9.75 5.18 -22.82
N ASP A 63 9.81 4.41 -23.92
CA ASP A 63 10.45 3.08 -23.93
C ASP A 63 11.92 3.12 -23.53
N GLY A 64 12.69 4.10 -24.02
CA GLY A 64 14.10 4.24 -23.65
C GLY A 64 14.30 4.49 -22.14
N GLN A 65 13.45 5.32 -21.54
CA GLN A 65 13.49 5.56 -20.09
C GLN A 65 13.10 4.31 -19.29
N LEU A 66 12.19 3.48 -19.81
CA LEU A 66 11.86 2.19 -19.20
C LEU A 66 13.01 1.20 -19.32
N ASP A 67 13.74 1.18 -20.44
CA ASP A 67 14.94 0.34 -20.62
C ASP A 67 16.03 0.75 -19.64
N ASP A 68 16.32 2.05 -19.52
CA ASP A 68 17.28 2.60 -18.56
C ASP A 68 16.91 2.25 -17.11
N LEU A 69 15.60 2.29 -16.76
CA LEU A 69 15.12 1.93 -15.43
C LEU A 69 15.30 0.43 -15.15
N ILE A 70 15.02 -0.45 -16.12
CA ILE A 70 15.21 -1.90 -15.96
C ILE A 70 16.70 -2.22 -15.79
N GLU A 71 17.58 -1.60 -16.58
CA GLU A 71 19.03 -1.75 -16.43
C GLU A 71 19.49 -1.28 -15.03
N TYR A 72 18.96 -0.15 -14.55
CA TYR A 72 19.24 0.35 -13.22
C TYR A 72 18.75 -0.62 -12.13
N LEU A 73 17.58 -1.23 -12.31
CA LEU A 73 17.08 -2.26 -11.39
C LEU A 73 18.02 -3.47 -11.33
N HIS A 74 18.59 -3.91 -12.45
CA HIS A 74 19.58 -4.99 -12.45
C HIS A 74 20.84 -4.63 -11.65
N HIS A 75 21.25 -3.36 -11.67
CA HIS A 75 22.49 -2.91 -11.05
C HIS A 75 22.51 -3.10 -9.52
N PHE A 76 21.36 -3.00 -8.85
CA PHE A 76 21.30 -3.11 -7.38
C PHE A 76 20.58 -4.38 -6.87
N GLN A 77 20.42 -5.40 -7.73
CA GLN A 77 19.90 -6.68 -7.26
C GLN A 77 20.87 -7.31 -6.26
N ILE A 78 20.31 -7.85 -5.17
CA ILE A 78 21.11 -8.59 -4.19
C ILE A 78 21.48 -9.97 -4.73
N PRO A 79 22.58 -10.59 -4.28
CA PRO A 79 22.90 -11.97 -4.61
C PRO A 79 21.87 -12.96 -4.05
N GLN A 80 21.64 -14.07 -4.74
CA GLN A 80 20.66 -15.09 -4.32
C GLN A 80 20.92 -15.64 -2.91
N ASN A 81 22.18 -15.80 -2.52
CA ASN A 81 22.53 -16.27 -1.18
C ASN A 81 22.13 -15.27 -0.08
N GLU A 82 22.12 -13.98 -0.37
CA GLU A 82 21.61 -12.95 0.56
C GLU A 82 20.09 -13.04 0.66
N GLU A 83 19.37 -13.21 -0.46
CA GLU A 83 17.92 -13.45 -0.45
C GLU A 83 17.55 -14.67 0.39
N LEU A 84 18.21 -15.81 0.17
CA LEU A 84 17.97 -17.03 0.93
C LEU A 84 18.29 -16.86 2.44
N ALA A 85 19.25 -16.04 2.79
CA ALA A 85 19.58 -15.75 4.19
C ALA A 85 18.51 -14.92 4.93
N THR A 86 17.60 -14.25 4.20
CA THR A 86 16.51 -13.45 4.80
C THR A 86 15.31 -14.29 5.22
N ILE A 87 15.19 -15.56 4.78
CA ILE A 87 13.98 -16.37 4.94
C ILE A 87 13.54 -16.48 6.39
N ASP A 88 14.45 -16.85 7.29
CA ASP A 88 14.11 -17.02 8.70
C ASP A 88 13.71 -15.69 9.36
N ALA A 89 14.35 -14.59 8.98
CA ALA A 89 13.96 -13.26 9.44
C ALA A 89 12.55 -12.86 8.93
N ASN A 90 12.24 -13.15 7.68
CA ASN A 90 10.93 -12.88 7.08
C ASN A 90 9.83 -13.74 7.72
N VAL A 91 10.09 -15.02 7.98
CA VAL A 91 9.19 -15.94 8.68
C VAL A 91 8.92 -15.43 10.11
N ASN A 92 9.97 -15.10 10.86
CA ASN A 92 9.82 -14.59 12.22
C ASN A 92 9.07 -13.25 12.26
N SER A 93 9.39 -12.34 11.34
CA SER A 93 8.67 -11.06 11.21
C SER A 93 7.18 -11.27 10.91
N SER A 94 6.85 -12.23 10.05
CA SER A 94 5.44 -12.54 9.73
C SER A 94 4.68 -13.14 10.91
N LEU A 95 5.32 -13.98 11.71
CA LEU A 95 4.73 -14.54 12.95
C LEU A 95 4.55 -13.46 14.03
N LEU A 96 5.53 -12.58 14.21
CA LEU A 96 5.41 -11.42 15.12
C LEU A 96 4.27 -10.48 14.70
N ARG A 97 4.07 -10.30 13.40
CA ARG A 97 2.94 -9.51 12.88
C ARG A 97 1.61 -10.20 13.16
N LEU A 98 1.56 -11.52 13.09
CA LEU A 98 0.39 -12.31 13.48
C LEU A 98 0.04 -12.09 14.95
N ASP A 99 1.02 -12.20 15.83
CA ASP A 99 0.85 -11.95 17.28
C ASP A 99 0.44 -10.51 17.58
N SER A 100 0.85 -9.56 16.73
CA SER A 100 0.52 -8.13 16.86
C SER A 100 -0.77 -7.72 16.13
N SER A 101 -1.51 -8.64 15.54
CA SER A 101 -2.64 -8.33 14.65
C SER A 101 -3.77 -7.57 15.35
N GLU A 102 -4.05 -7.86 16.63
CA GLU A 102 -5.04 -7.12 17.41
C GLU A 102 -4.69 -5.63 17.46
N LEU A 103 -3.48 -5.29 17.88
CA LEU A 103 -3.00 -3.91 17.93
C LEU A 103 -2.97 -3.25 16.54
N LEU A 104 -2.60 -4.00 15.50
CA LEU A 104 -2.59 -3.47 14.12
C LEU A 104 -4.00 -3.12 13.65
N VAL A 105 -4.99 -3.97 13.92
CA VAL A 105 -6.39 -3.70 13.56
C VAL A 105 -6.97 -2.56 14.39
N GLU A 106 -6.66 -2.45 15.68
CA GLU A 106 -7.06 -1.31 16.52
C GLU A 106 -6.50 0.02 16.00
N ASN A 107 -5.24 0.03 15.55
CA ASN A 107 -4.63 1.20 14.93
C ASN A 107 -5.34 1.56 13.61
N GLU A 108 -5.68 0.58 12.78
CA GLU A 108 -6.42 0.82 11.54
C GLU A 108 -7.85 1.31 11.80
N ILE A 109 -8.52 0.82 12.85
CA ILE A 109 -9.82 1.35 13.30
C ILE A 109 -9.70 2.84 13.66
N SER A 110 -8.63 3.22 14.36
CA SER A 110 -8.39 4.61 14.73
C SER A 110 -8.19 5.50 13.49
N ARG A 111 -7.37 5.08 12.54
CA ARG A 111 -7.17 5.78 11.26
C ARG A 111 -8.46 5.86 10.43
N GLN A 112 -9.25 4.79 10.45
CA GLN A 112 -10.53 4.78 9.73
C GLN A 112 -11.53 5.78 10.30
N LYS A 113 -11.54 5.96 11.63
CA LYS A 113 -12.34 7.00 12.30
C LYS A 113 -11.86 8.41 11.93
N GLU A 114 -10.55 8.63 11.84
CA GLU A 114 -9.98 9.88 11.36
C GLU A 114 -10.36 10.17 9.89
N LEU A 115 -10.32 9.15 9.03
CA LEU A 115 -10.77 9.26 7.63
C LEU A 115 -12.25 9.65 7.55
N ILE A 116 -13.12 9.00 8.32
CA ILE A 116 -14.56 9.33 8.38
C ILE A 116 -14.74 10.78 8.81
N GLN A 117 -14.00 11.25 9.83
CA GLN A 117 -14.07 12.63 10.27
C GLN A 117 -13.58 13.59 9.18
N SER A 118 -12.49 13.28 8.50
CA SER A 118 -11.97 14.07 7.39
C SER A 118 -13.00 14.20 6.25
N VAL A 119 -13.70 13.11 5.90
CA VAL A 119 -14.79 13.15 4.90
C VAL A 119 -15.93 14.03 5.37
N LYS A 120 -16.34 13.95 6.64
CA LYS A 120 -17.41 14.78 7.23
C LYS A 120 -17.05 16.25 7.26
N ASP A 121 -15.78 16.57 7.46
CA ASP A 121 -15.28 17.96 7.51
C ASP A 121 -15.13 18.59 6.12
N ALA A 122 -14.99 17.79 5.07
CA ALA A 122 -14.70 18.31 3.71
C ALA A 122 -15.69 19.35 3.21
N PRO A 123 -17.03 19.17 3.30
CA PRO A 123 -17.99 20.21 2.88
C PRO A 123 -17.92 21.49 3.72
N ILE A 124 -17.48 21.38 4.97
CA ILE A 124 -17.33 22.52 5.89
C ILE A 124 -16.07 23.31 5.55
N LYS A 125 -14.97 22.61 5.25
CA LYS A 125 -13.66 23.19 4.92
C LYS A 125 -13.60 23.76 3.50
N LEU A 126 -14.37 23.24 2.57
CA LEU A 126 -14.37 23.66 1.17
C LEU A 126 -14.49 25.18 0.96
N PRO A 127 -15.50 25.87 1.49
CA PRO A 127 -15.61 27.32 1.30
C PRO A 127 -14.46 28.12 1.96
N VAL A 128 -13.88 27.58 3.02
CA VAL A 128 -12.74 28.21 3.72
C VAL A 128 -11.50 28.16 2.82
N ILE A 129 -11.20 27.02 2.23
CA ILE A 129 -10.04 26.85 1.34
C ILE A 129 -10.25 27.61 0.03
N GLN A 130 -11.46 27.61 -0.54
CA GLN A 130 -11.76 28.41 -1.73
C GLN A 130 -11.44 29.89 -1.49
N LYS A 131 -11.92 30.42 -0.36
CA LYS A 131 -11.61 31.80 0.01
C LYS A 131 -10.11 32.02 0.26
N ALA A 132 -9.42 31.06 0.85
CA ALA A 132 -7.98 31.14 1.08
C ALA A 132 -7.18 31.24 -0.22
N VAL A 133 -7.52 30.43 -1.23
CA VAL A 133 -6.90 30.50 -2.55
C VAL A 133 -7.13 31.88 -3.19
N GLU A 134 -8.37 32.39 -3.13
CA GLU A 134 -8.70 33.72 -3.67
C GLU A 134 -7.92 34.85 -2.97
N ASP A 135 -7.89 34.85 -1.63
CA ASP A 135 -7.25 35.88 -0.84
C ASP A 135 -5.72 35.87 -1.03
N VAL A 136 -5.08 34.70 -0.99
CA VAL A 136 -3.63 34.56 -1.22
C VAL A 136 -3.25 34.95 -2.65
N SER A 137 -4.02 34.49 -3.65
CA SER A 137 -3.81 34.89 -5.03
C SER A 137 -3.92 36.42 -5.22
N ALA A 138 -4.89 37.05 -4.56
CA ALA A 138 -5.04 38.50 -4.58
C ALA A 138 -3.87 39.23 -3.90
N LEU A 139 -3.36 38.71 -2.79
CA LEU A 139 -2.19 39.27 -2.09
C LEU A 139 -0.94 39.19 -2.99
N LEU A 140 -0.67 38.01 -3.61
CA LEU A 140 0.48 37.81 -4.51
C LEU A 140 0.40 38.65 -5.80
N SER A 141 -0.79 39.10 -6.18
CA SER A 141 -1.03 39.93 -7.37
C SER A 141 -0.91 41.44 -7.08
N LYS A 142 -0.72 41.87 -5.81
CA LYS A 142 -0.52 43.26 -5.49
C LYS A 142 0.83 43.75 -6.04
N GLU A 143 0.78 44.84 -6.79
CA GLU A 143 1.97 45.52 -7.32
C GLU A 143 2.27 46.79 -6.51
N GLY A 144 3.58 47.04 -6.32
CA GLY A 144 4.07 48.22 -5.61
C GLY A 144 4.10 48.08 -4.10
N GLY A 145 4.85 48.94 -3.45
CA GLY A 145 5.15 48.89 -2.03
C GLY A 145 6.66 49.01 -1.81
N ILE A 146 7.08 49.03 -0.54
CA ILE A 146 8.49 48.90 -0.18
C ILE A 146 8.80 47.39 -0.17
N ASP A 147 9.84 47.02 -0.88
CA ASP A 147 10.40 45.69 -0.95
C ASP A 147 11.87 45.82 -0.48
N THR A 148 12.10 45.53 0.83
CA THR A 148 13.38 45.87 1.48
C THR A 148 14.47 44.87 1.13
N ASP A 149 14.11 43.59 0.85
CA ASP A 149 15.04 42.51 0.55
C ASP A 149 15.10 42.13 -0.93
N GLU A 150 14.32 42.83 -1.77
CA GLU A 150 14.32 42.73 -3.24
C GLU A 150 13.86 41.32 -3.73
N ASP A 151 12.99 40.63 -2.97
CA ASP A 151 12.52 39.28 -3.32
C ASP A 151 11.32 39.26 -4.29
N GLY A 152 10.77 40.47 -4.56
CA GLY A 152 9.65 40.70 -5.48
C GLY A 152 8.28 40.68 -4.84
N LEU A 153 8.21 40.68 -3.48
CA LEU A 153 7.04 40.96 -2.66
C LEU A 153 7.28 42.26 -1.88
N SER A 154 6.24 42.99 -1.57
CA SER A 154 6.39 44.13 -0.65
C SER A 154 6.29 43.68 0.79
N ASP A 155 7.05 44.32 1.69
CA ASP A 155 7.09 44.04 3.14
C ASP A 155 5.68 43.91 3.76
N SER A 156 4.73 44.70 3.27
CA SER A 156 3.33 44.68 3.75
C SER A 156 2.59 43.42 3.29
N VAL A 157 2.87 42.89 2.09
CA VAL A 157 2.27 41.65 1.57
C VAL A 157 2.83 40.46 2.31
N GLU A 158 4.12 40.44 2.62
CA GLU A 158 4.77 39.40 3.39
C GLU A 158 4.15 39.27 4.80
N VAL A 159 3.96 40.38 5.49
CA VAL A 159 3.29 40.37 6.80
C VAL A 159 1.86 39.85 6.69
N ASP A 160 1.09 40.31 5.71
CA ASP A 160 -0.28 39.86 5.49
C ASP A 160 -0.31 38.33 5.20
N LEU A 161 0.58 37.82 4.35
CA LEU A 161 0.69 36.37 4.03
C LEU A 161 1.09 35.54 5.24
N SER A 162 2.05 35.98 6.03
CA SER A 162 2.49 35.29 7.25
C SER A 162 1.34 35.14 8.25
N VAL A 163 0.61 36.22 8.53
CA VAL A 163 -0.55 36.18 9.42
C VAL A 163 -1.66 35.29 8.84
N TYR A 164 -1.90 35.39 7.53
CA TYR A 164 -2.94 34.67 6.85
C TYR A 164 -2.66 33.14 6.88
N SER A 165 -1.43 32.73 6.58
CA SER A 165 -1.05 31.30 6.59
C SER A 165 -1.17 30.66 7.97
N THR A 166 -0.82 31.39 9.02
CA THR A 166 -0.98 30.94 10.41
C THR A 166 -2.47 30.73 10.74
N ASN A 167 -3.32 31.71 10.42
CA ASN A 167 -4.75 31.62 10.68
C ASN A 167 -5.43 30.48 9.90
N ILE A 168 -5.06 30.27 8.65
CA ILE A 168 -5.62 29.17 7.84
C ILE A 168 -5.25 27.82 8.39
N ASN A 169 -3.99 27.60 8.80
CA ASN A 169 -3.57 26.35 9.41
C ASN A 169 -4.31 26.06 10.73
N GLU A 170 -4.57 27.12 11.54
CA GLU A 170 -5.37 26.98 12.77
C GLU A 170 -6.82 26.57 12.45
N ILE A 171 -7.47 27.22 11.47
CA ILE A 171 -8.85 26.94 11.06
C ILE A 171 -8.97 25.52 10.48
N LEU A 172 -8.02 25.11 9.67
CA LEU A 172 -8.06 23.79 9.03
C LEU A 172 -7.65 22.65 9.96
N GLY A 173 -7.01 22.96 11.10
CA GLY A 173 -6.50 21.97 12.04
C GLY A 173 -5.41 21.05 11.44
N THR A 174 -4.84 21.47 10.33
CA THR A 174 -3.75 20.78 9.63
C THR A 174 -2.70 21.79 9.22
N SER A 175 -1.43 21.44 9.33
CA SER A 175 -0.37 22.22 8.72
C SER A 175 -0.34 21.91 7.23
N ILE A 176 -0.94 22.77 6.42
CA ILE A 176 -0.80 22.73 4.95
C ILE A 176 0.66 23.00 4.56
N LEU A 177 1.34 23.81 5.37
CA LEU A 177 2.78 23.91 5.39
C LEU A 177 3.26 23.37 6.72
N ASN A 178 4.36 22.60 6.71
CA ASN A 178 5.13 22.30 7.91
C ASN A 178 5.79 23.63 8.36
N LEU A 179 4.98 24.49 8.96
CA LEU A 179 5.46 25.74 9.53
C LEU A 179 6.22 25.40 10.80
N ASP A 180 7.53 25.31 10.69
CA ASP A 180 8.41 25.29 11.85
C ASP A 180 8.50 26.74 12.37
N PRO A 181 7.89 27.07 13.52
CA PRO A 181 7.91 28.44 14.05
C PRO A 181 9.31 28.92 14.37
N ASP A 182 10.27 28.00 14.56
CA ASP A 182 11.69 28.31 14.81
C ASP A 182 12.47 28.49 13.48
N ASN A 183 11.90 28.10 12.35
CA ASN A 183 12.48 28.30 11.02
C ASN A 183 11.68 29.35 10.23
N GLU A 184 12.14 30.59 10.31
CA GLU A 184 11.52 31.71 9.60
C GLU A 184 11.44 31.51 8.08
N GLU A 185 12.30 30.64 7.51
CA GLU A 185 12.31 30.31 6.08
C GLU A 185 11.08 29.46 5.65
N SER A 186 10.43 28.78 6.60
CA SER A 186 9.25 27.98 6.31
C SER A 186 7.94 28.79 6.29
N ILE A 187 7.97 30.06 6.72
CA ILE A 187 6.77 30.91 6.83
C ILE A 187 6.63 31.72 5.54
N PRO A 188 5.54 31.53 4.78
CA PRO A 188 5.28 32.33 3.57
C PRO A 188 5.29 33.82 3.87
N GLY A 189 5.89 34.60 2.99
CA GLY A 189 5.98 36.04 3.12
C GLY A 189 7.15 36.57 3.97
N ARG A 190 7.96 35.67 4.57
CA ARG A 190 9.14 36.13 5.34
C ARG A 190 10.47 36.06 4.58
N LYS A 191 10.53 35.36 3.43
CA LYS A 191 11.80 35.19 2.74
C LYS A 191 11.80 35.30 1.23
N ASP A 192 10.82 34.85 0.53
CA ASP A 192 10.78 35.07 -0.90
C ASP A 192 9.40 34.74 -1.52
N LYS A 193 9.18 35.29 -2.71
CA LYS A 193 8.02 35.05 -3.56
C LYS A 193 7.84 33.56 -3.91
N SER A 194 8.92 32.75 -3.89
CA SER A 194 8.86 31.33 -4.23
C SER A 194 8.16 30.54 -3.12
N VAL A 195 8.41 30.86 -1.84
CA VAL A 195 7.74 30.25 -0.68
C VAL A 195 6.26 30.61 -0.68
N ALA A 196 5.91 31.85 -0.97
CA ALA A 196 4.52 32.30 -1.05
C ALA A 196 3.76 31.63 -2.22
N ASN A 197 4.39 31.47 -3.38
CA ASN A 197 3.83 30.69 -4.51
C ASN A 197 3.70 29.20 -4.17
N GLY A 198 4.64 28.64 -3.43
CA GLY A 198 4.55 27.26 -2.90
C GLY A 198 3.35 27.06 -1.99
N PHE A 199 3.07 28.02 -1.11
CA PHE A 199 1.87 28.02 -0.26
C PHE A 199 0.58 28.06 -1.07
N LEU A 200 0.50 28.95 -2.07
CA LEU A 200 -0.66 28.99 -2.97
C LEU A 200 -0.87 27.66 -3.69
N SER A 201 0.19 27.05 -4.23
CA SER A 201 0.10 25.75 -4.92
C SER A 201 -0.36 24.63 -4.00
N GLN A 202 0.00 24.67 -2.73
CA GLN A 202 -0.49 23.70 -1.73
C GLN A 202 -1.96 23.91 -1.42
N LEU A 203 -2.41 25.16 -1.26
CA LEU A 203 -3.82 25.49 -1.08
C LEU A 203 -4.67 25.06 -2.29
N GLU A 204 -4.18 25.28 -3.52
CA GLU A 204 -4.85 24.85 -4.74
C GLU A 204 -4.95 23.30 -4.82
N SER A 205 -3.91 22.61 -4.44
CA SER A 205 -3.91 21.12 -4.39
C SER A 205 -4.91 20.61 -3.36
N GLU A 206 -4.96 21.23 -2.18
CA GLU A 206 -5.92 20.87 -1.14
C GLU A 206 -7.35 21.22 -1.55
N LEU A 207 -7.57 22.35 -2.25
CA LEU A 207 -8.86 22.70 -2.82
C LEU A 207 -9.38 21.64 -3.78
N ILE A 208 -8.52 21.12 -4.66
CA ILE A 208 -8.88 20.03 -5.58
C ILE A 208 -9.29 18.79 -4.79
N ASN A 209 -8.50 18.38 -3.80
CA ASN A 209 -8.77 17.21 -2.97
C ASN A 209 -10.10 17.33 -2.21
N ILE A 210 -10.31 18.43 -1.53
CA ILE A 210 -11.53 18.67 -0.74
C ILE A 210 -12.76 18.80 -1.66
N THR A 211 -12.62 19.39 -2.85
CA THR A 211 -13.70 19.46 -3.83
C THR A 211 -14.14 18.07 -4.25
N ILE A 212 -13.20 17.19 -4.62
CA ILE A 212 -13.49 15.80 -5.00
C ILE A 212 -14.20 15.06 -3.86
N VAL A 213 -13.71 15.19 -2.63
CA VAL A 213 -14.32 14.53 -1.47
C VAL A 213 -15.70 15.11 -1.17
N SER A 214 -15.88 16.42 -1.27
CA SER A 214 -17.17 17.09 -1.03
C SER A 214 -18.23 16.72 -2.08
N GLU A 215 -17.85 16.66 -3.37
CA GLU A 215 -18.73 16.23 -4.46
C GLU A 215 -19.11 14.75 -4.36
N GLY A 216 -18.20 13.92 -3.87
CA GLY A 216 -18.41 12.48 -3.66
C GLY A 216 -18.80 12.11 -2.23
N TYR A 217 -19.24 13.06 -1.41
CA TYR A 217 -19.42 12.93 0.05
C TYR A 217 -20.14 11.64 0.47
N GLU A 218 -21.35 11.42 -0.02
CA GLU A 218 -22.16 10.23 0.35
C GLU A 218 -21.45 8.91 0.01
N LYS A 219 -20.78 8.87 -1.15
CA LYS A 219 -20.04 7.70 -1.58
C LYS A 219 -18.84 7.44 -0.67
N PHE A 220 -18.01 8.45 -0.45
CA PHE A 220 -16.80 8.30 0.37
C PHE A 220 -17.13 8.02 1.83
N LEU A 221 -18.17 8.65 2.37
CA LEU A 221 -18.64 8.38 3.73
C LEU A 221 -19.11 6.92 3.88
N ASN A 222 -19.97 6.45 2.97
CA ASN A 222 -20.47 5.07 2.99
C ASN A 222 -19.32 4.04 2.83
N GLU A 223 -18.35 4.31 1.96
CA GLU A 223 -17.17 3.46 1.79
C GLU A 223 -16.34 3.41 3.07
N ALA A 224 -16.10 4.56 3.72
CA ALA A 224 -15.32 4.64 4.94
C ALA A 224 -16.03 4.00 6.15
N GLU A 225 -17.35 4.19 6.30
CA GLU A 225 -18.14 3.55 7.34
C GLU A 225 -18.27 2.03 7.14
N THR A 226 -18.37 1.56 5.89
CA THR A 226 -18.31 0.13 5.56
C THR A 226 -16.96 -0.47 5.92
N GLY A 227 -15.85 0.24 5.65
CA GLY A 227 -14.51 -0.16 6.04
C GLY A 227 -14.36 -0.27 7.55
N LEU A 228 -14.90 0.69 8.32
CA LEU A 228 -14.88 0.66 9.78
C LEU A 228 -15.63 -0.56 10.32
N ALA A 229 -16.84 -0.79 9.86
CA ALA A 229 -17.66 -1.93 10.30
C ALA A 229 -16.95 -3.27 10.00
N PHE A 230 -16.24 -3.36 8.88
CA PHE A 230 -15.43 -4.53 8.55
C PHE A 230 -14.26 -4.74 9.51
N LEU A 231 -13.52 -3.68 9.87
CA LEU A 231 -12.40 -3.77 10.82
C LEU A 231 -12.89 -4.11 12.25
N GLU A 232 -13.99 -3.50 12.69
CA GLU A 232 -14.59 -3.80 13.98
C GLU A 232 -15.05 -5.26 14.06
N LYS A 233 -15.65 -5.79 13.00
CA LYS A 233 -15.98 -7.21 12.91
C LYS A 233 -14.73 -8.10 12.92
N ALA A 234 -13.68 -7.72 12.19
CA ALA A 234 -12.43 -8.47 12.19
C ALA A 234 -11.81 -8.53 13.59
N LEU A 235 -11.89 -7.43 14.36
CA LEU A 235 -11.43 -7.36 15.74
C LEU A 235 -12.28 -8.26 16.67
N GLU A 236 -13.61 -8.21 16.55
CA GLU A 236 -14.53 -9.05 17.35
C GLU A 236 -14.34 -10.54 17.08
N GLU A 237 -14.24 -10.94 15.82
CA GLU A 237 -14.12 -12.34 15.39
C GLU A 237 -12.67 -12.85 15.40
N LYS A 238 -11.68 -11.97 15.65
CA LYS A 238 -10.25 -12.29 15.65
C LYS A 238 -9.83 -13.11 14.42
N LEU A 239 -10.17 -12.63 13.24
CA LEU A 239 -10.01 -13.34 11.96
C LEU A 239 -8.56 -13.75 11.62
N TRP A 240 -7.60 -13.27 12.38
CA TRP A 240 -6.17 -13.62 12.26
C TRP A 240 -5.75 -14.78 13.18
N GLU A 241 -6.59 -15.24 14.12
CA GLU A 241 -6.21 -16.30 15.04
C GLU A 241 -5.95 -17.60 14.28
N VAL A 242 -4.84 -18.24 14.60
CA VAL A 242 -4.38 -19.49 14.03
C VAL A 242 -4.02 -20.44 15.16
N SER A 243 -4.67 -21.61 15.23
CA SER A 243 -4.26 -22.71 16.12
C SER A 243 -3.14 -23.49 15.46
N PHE A 244 -1.91 -23.29 15.91
CA PHE A 244 -0.76 -24.07 15.43
C PHE A 244 -0.88 -25.54 15.82
N GLU A 245 -1.48 -25.85 16.97
CA GLU A 245 -1.73 -27.20 17.46
C GLU A 245 -2.70 -27.93 16.50
N ASP A 246 -3.83 -27.31 16.15
CA ASP A 246 -4.80 -27.94 15.23
C ASP A 246 -4.20 -28.18 13.84
N ILE A 247 -3.37 -27.23 13.36
CA ILE A 247 -2.64 -27.40 12.09
C ILE A 247 -1.61 -28.52 12.20
N ALA A 248 -0.85 -28.58 13.29
CA ALA A 248 0.12 -29.62 13.54
C ALA A 248 -0.54 -31.02 13.55
N ASP A 249 -1.61 -31.17 14.32
CA ASP A 249 -2.33 -32.43 14.45
C ASP A 249 -2.99 -32.86 13.14
N SER A 250 -3.55 -31.92 12.38
CA SER A 250 -4.26 -32.24 11.13
C SER A 250 -3.34 -32.45 9.92
N THR A 251 -2.12 -31.90 9.92
CA THR A 251 -1.29 -31.80 8.72
C THR A 251 0.16 -32.25 8.90
N PHE A 252 0.71 -32.12 10.11
CA PHE A 252 2.14 -32.31 10.37
C PHE A 252 2.44 -33.35 11.48
N ASP A 253 1.55 -34.33 11.67
CA ASP A 253 1.73 -35.39 12.66
C ASP A 253 2.04 -34.90 14.10
N GLY A 254 1.46 -33.77 14.49
CA GLY A 254 1.66 -33.14 15.80
C GLY A 254 2.91 -32.25 15.89
N ASP A 255 3.64 -32.00 14.81
CA ASP A 255 4.83 -31.15 14.79
C ASP A 255 4.45 -29.67 14.72
N VAL A 256 4.33 -29.03 15.89
CA VAL A 256 3.95 -27.61 16.04
C VAL A 256 4.99 -26.65 15.40
N GLU A 257 6.27 -27.00 15.42
CA GLU A 257 7.29 -26.13 14.83
C GLU A 257 7.20 -26.14 13.29
N LYS A 258 6.88 -27.28 12.68
CA LYS A 258 6.55 -27.31 11.24
C LYS A 258 5.30 -26.49 10.92
N ALA A 259 4.26 -26.60 11.75
CA ALA A 259 3.04 -25.80 11.57
C ALA A 259 3.32 -24.29 11.63
N LYS A 260 4.08 -23.83 12.63
CA LYS A 260 4.51 -22.43 12.75
C LYS A 260 5.32 -21.98 11.54
N ARG A 261 6.31 -22.78 11.12
CA ARG A 261 7.13 -22.44 9.95
C ARG A 261 6.28 -22.34 8.68
N ALA A 262 5.36 -23.29 8.45
CA ALA A 262 4.49 -23.29 7.28
C ALA A 262 3.57 -22.06 7.24
N VAL A 263 2.94 -21.70 8.37
CA VAL A 263 2.14 -20.50 8.52
C VAL A 263 2.99 -19.25 8.31
N GLY A 264 4.16 -19.16 8.93
CA GLY A 264 5.08 -18.04 8.77
C GLY A 264 5.53 -17.84 7.32
N LEU A 265 5.88 -18.94 6.62
CA LEU A 265 6.22 -18.91 5.18
C LEU A 265 5.04 -18.44 4.32
N PHE A 266 3.84 -18.99 4.55
CA PHE A 266 2.65 -18.55 3.84
C PHE A 266 2.41 -17.05 4.02
N ASN A 267 2.53 -16.56 5.23
CA ASN A 267 2.30 -15.14 5.54
C ASN A 267 3.38 -14.24 4.94
N ALA A 268 4.64 -14.66 4.97
CA ALA A 268 5.75 -13.89 4.42
C ALA A 268 5.71 -13.78 2.89
N TYR A 269 5.31 -14.85 2.20
CA TYR A 269 5.50 -14.95 0.74
C TYR A 269 4.21 -15.08 -0.08
N CYS A 270 3.11 -15.54 0.51
CA CYS A 270 1.88 -15.90 -0.22
C CYS A 270 0.66 -15.05 0.16
N ALA A 271 0.51 -14.73 1.44
CA ALA A 271 -0.70 -14.10 1.99
C ALA A 271 -1.00 -12.75 1.37
N ARG A 272 0.02 -11.97 1.00
CA ARG A 272 -0.14 -10.68 0.33
C ARG A 272 -1.04 -10.75 -0.91
N CYS A 273 -0.94 -11.82 -1.68
CA CYS A 273 -1.75 -12.03 -2.88
C CYS A 273 -2.98 -12.91 -2.62
N HIS A 274 -2.88 -13.84 -1.68
CA HIS A 274 -3.88 -14.88 -1.47
C HIS A 274 -4.75 -14.72 -0.23
N THR A 275 -4.57 -13.65 0.56
CA THR A 275 -5.44 -13.30 1.69
C THR A 275 -6.01 -11.91 1.48
N ALA A 276 -7.33 -11.77 1.45
CA ALA A 276 -7.98 -10.48 1.29
C ALA A 276 -7.66 -9.56 2.48
N GLY A 277 -7.33 -8.31 2.20
CA GLY A 277 -6.92 -7.32 3.20
C GLY A 277 -5.43 -7.36 3.56
N TYR A 278 -4.77 -8.53 3.47
CA TYR A 278 -3.33 -8.64 3.78
C TYR A 278 -2.46 -7.83 2.82
N SER A 279 -2.80 -7.82 1.53
CA SER A 279 -2.08 -7.04 0.51
C SER A 279 -2.10 -5.53 0.75
N ALA A 280 -2.99 -5.06 1.62
CA ALA A 280 -3.09 -3.67 2.04
C ALA A 280 -2.26 -3.35 3.30
N GLY A 281 -1.43 -4.26 3.75
CA GLY A 281 -0.53 -4.05 4.89
C GLY A 281 -1.13 -4.33 6.27
N VAL A 282 -2.44 -4.62 6.35
CA VAL A 282 -3.10 -5.04 7.59
C VAL A 282 -3.07 -6.56 7.67
N ALA A 283 -2.49 -7.09 8.75
CA ALA A 283 -2.47 -8.53 8.95
C ALA A 283 -3.90 -9.04 9.21
N TYR A 284 -4.34 -9.97 8.40
CA TYR A 284 -5.54 -10.78 8.61
C TYR A 284 -6.85 -10.02 8.89
N THR A 285 -7.14 -9.02 8.10
CA THR A 285 -8.45 -8.36 8.14
C THR A 285 -9.57 -9.21 7.57
N LYS A 286 -9.23 -10.36 6.95
CA LYS A 286 -10.15 -11.39 6.45
C LYS A 286 -9.54 -12.77 6.68
N GLU A 287 -10.34 -13.80 6.40
CA GLU A 287 -9.91 -15.20 6.54
C GLU A 287 -8.65 -15.51 5.74
N ILE A 288 -7.73 -16.22 6.35
CA ILE A 288 -6.46 -16.66 5.75
C ILE A 288 -6.74 -17.42 4.45
N ALA A 289 -5.93 -17.14 3.42
CA ALA A 289 -6.04 -17.74 2.09
C ALA A 289 -7.40 -17.55 1.40
N SER A 290 -8.17 -16.52 1.80
CA SER A 290 -9.50 -16.19 1.24
C SER A 290 -9.47 -15.63 -0.18
N GLY A 291 -8.30 -15.34 -0.73
CA GLY A 291 -8.11 -14.68 -2.01
C GLY A 291 -7.90 -13.18 -1.86
N GLY A 292 -7.42 -12.57 -2.92
CA GLY A 292 -7.10 -11.13 -2.95
C GLY A 292 -6.72 -10.73 -4.37
N LEU A 293 -5.45 -10.43 -4.60
CA LEU A 293 -4.89 -10.28 -5.95
C LEU A 293 -4.83 -11.64 -6.68
N GLY A 294 -4.55 -12.71 -5.92
CA GLY A 294 -4.62 -14.10 -6.38
C GLY A 294 -5.92 -14.80 -5.95
N PRO A 295 -6.19 -16.01 -6.49
CA PRO A 295 -7.37 -16.79 -6.12
C PRO A 295 -7.30 -17.26 -4.66
N ALA A 296 -8.48 -17.60 -4.10
CA ALA A 296 -8.57 -18.24 -2.80
C ALA A 296 -7.94 -19.65 -2.85
N LEU A 297 -7.16 -20.00 -1.82
CA LEU A 297 -6.44 -21.28 -1.70
C LEU A 297 -7.03 -22.20 -0.63
N ARG A 298 -7.90 -21.69 0.25
CA ARG A 298 -8.55 -22.40 1.35
C ARG A 298 -9.68 -23.35 0.89
N ALA A 299 -10.26 -24.05 1.84
CA ALA A 299 -11.44 -24.90 1.64
C ALA A 299 -11.25 -26.01 0.60
N GLY A 300 -10.09 -26.62 0.56
CA GLY A 300 -9.77 -27.73 -0.36
C GLY A 300 -9.61 -27.35 -1.83
N ARG A 301 -9.65 -26.04 -2.16
CA ARG A 301 -9.55 -25.57 -3.55
C ARG A 301 -8.25 -25.97 -4.23
N VAL A 302 -7.13 -25.95 -3.51
CA VAL A 302 -5.83 -26.37 -4.05
C VAL A 302 -5.81 -27.86 -4.38
N ASN A 303 -6.54 -28.70 -3.66
CA ASN A 303 -6.65 -30.13 -3.93
C ASN A 303 -7.47 -30.45 -5.19
N ILE A 304 -8.44 -29.59 -5.52
CA ILE A 304 -9.21 -29.68 -6.77
C ILE A 304 -8.35 -29.22 -7.94
N GLN A 305 -7.61 -28.13 -7.76
CA GLN A 305 -6.78 -27.51 -8.77
C GLN A 305 -5.56 -28.36 -9.14
N PHE A 306 -4.86 -28.84 -8.12
CA PHE A 306 -3.66 -29.68 -8.25
C PHE A 306 -3.93 -31.03 -7.58
N LYS A 307 -4.37 -32.01 -8.35
CA LYS A 307 -4.66 -33.35 -7.84
C LYS A 307 -3.40 -34.05 -7.34
N GLN A 308 -2.30 -33.90 -8.08
CA GLN A 308 -0.98 -34.43 -7.67
C GLN A 308 -0.22 -33.32 -6.91
N ARG A 309 0.42 -33.71 -5.80
CA ARG A 309 1.20 -32.77 -4.97
C ARG A 309 2.40 -32.21 -5.74
N GLU A 310 3.00 -33.06 -6.54
CA GLU A 310 4.18 -32.75 -7.36
C GLU A 310 3.88 -31.66 -8.40
N ASP A 311 2.69 -31.67 -9.00
CA ASP A 311 2.27 -30.62 -9.94
C ASP A 311 2.17 -29.25 -9.25
N PHE A 312 1.76 -29.25 -7.98
CA PHE A 312 1.68 -28.04 -7.20
C PHE A 312 3.07 -27.53 -6.79
N ILE A 313 3.99 -28.42 -6.42
CA ILE A 313 5.40 -28.09 -6.15
C ILE A 313 6.02 -27.45 -7.40
N ASP A 314 5.90 -28.10 -8.56
CA ASP A 314 6.45 -27.61 -9.81
C ASP A 314 5.86 -26.24 -10.20
N PHE A 315 4.55 -26.05 -9.99
CA PHE A 315 3.88 -24.78 -10.23
C PHE A 315 4.39 -23.66 -9.33
N ILE A 316 4.62 -23.90 -8.03
CA ILE A 316 5.15 -22.87 -7.12
C ILE A 316 6.61 -22.57 -7.43
N ILE A 317 7.41 -23.56 -7.76
CA ILE A 317 8.81 -23.37 -8.16
C ILE A 317 8.92 -22.49 -9.40
N LYS A 318 8.12 -22.75 -10.44
CA LYS A 318 8.21 -22.09 -11.75
C LYS A 318 7.33 -20.85 -11.89
N GLY A 319 6.27 -20.79 -11.09
CA GLY A 319 5.22 -19.79 -11.27
C GLY A 319 4.31 -20.09 -12.47
N SER A 320 3.41 -19.13 -12.77
CA SER A 320 2.50 -19.24 -13.90
C SER A 320 3.04 -18.50 -15.13
N VAL A 321 2.63 -18.90 -16.32
CA VAL A 321 2.92 -18.13 -17.55
C VAL A 321 1.93 -16.97 -17.64
N ASN A 322 2.42 -15.77 -17.90
CA ASN A 322 1.58 -14.58 -18.02
C ASN A 322 0.53 -14.75 -19.14
N GLY A 323 -0.71 -14.34 -18.84
CA GLY A 323 -1.83 -14.42 -19.80
C GLY A 323 -2.37 -15.84 -20.06
N LYS A 324 -1.78 -16.88 -19.47
CA LYS A 324 -2.27 -18.26 -19.61
C LYS A 324 -3.23 -18.59 -18.48
N ALA A 325 -4.43 -19.05 -18.82
CA ALA A 325 -5.38 -19.58 -17.85
C ALA A 325 -4.86 -20.87 -17.20
N TYR A 326 -5.00 -20.99 -15.89
CA TYR A 326 -4.55 -22.14 -15.11
C TYR A 326 -5.70 -22.90 -14.49
N GLY A 327 -5.54 -24.20 -14.45
CA GLY A 327 -6.34 -25.14 -13.71
C GLY A 327 -7.66 -25.53 -14.33
N VAL A 328 -8.41 -26.34 -13.57
CA VAL A 328 -9.65 -26.99 -14.02
C VAL A 328 -10.67 -25.96 -14.51
N ASN A 329 -10.71 -24.78 -13.92
CA ASN A 329 -11.68 -23.75 -14.23
C ASN A 329 -11.12 -22.61 -15.13
N GLY A 330 -9.88 -22.70 -15.56
CA GLY A 330 -9.24 -21.68 -16.39
C GLY A 330 -9.22 -20.28 -15.72
N VAL A 331 -9.09 -20.21 -14.41
CA VAL A 331 -9.17 -18.97 -13.66
C VAL A 331 -7.81 -18.28 -13.62
N GLY A 332 -7.80 -16.98 -13.94
CA GLY A 332 -6.67 -16.10 -13.75
C GLY A 332 -5.94 -15.72 -15.03
N GLY A 333 -5.91 -14.45 -15.33
CA GLY A 333 -5.08 -13.83 -16.38
C GLY A 333 -3.81 -13.18 -15.83
N GLY A 334 -3.63 -13.18 -14.49
CA GLY A 334 -2.44 -12.64 -13.83
C GLY A 334 -1.32 -13.65 -13.72
N LYS A 335 -0.12 -13.16 -13.36
CA LYS A 335 1.02 -14.04 -13.11
C LYS A 335 1.22 -14.28 -11.62
N MET A 336 1.31 -15.55 -11.24
CA MET A 336 1.94 -15.97 -10.00
C MET A 336 3.46 -16.09 -10.24
N PRO A 337 4.30 -15.36 -9.50
CA PRO A 337 5.75 -15.48 -9.66
C PRO A 337 6.26 -16.88 -9.26
N GLY A 338 7.41 -17.27 -9.79
CA GLY A 338 8.13 -18.45 -9.34
C GLY A 338 8.85 -18.20 -8.02
N PHE A 339 8.84 -19.18 -7.13
CA PHE A 339 9.48 -19.09 -5.82
C PHE A 339 10.72 -19.97 -5.67
N GLY A 340 11.07 -20.73 -6.69
CA GLY A 340 12.23 -21.66 -6.63
C GLY A 340 13.59 -20.98 -6.46
N ALA A 341 13.70 -19.68 -6.78
CA ALA A 341 14.93 -18.92 -6.55
C ALA A 341 14.97 -18.22 -5.18
N VAL A 342 13.81 -18.07 -4.50
CA VAL A 342 13.68 -17.33 -3.23
C VAL A 342 13.35 -18.24 -2.03
N LEU A 343 12.95 -19.49 -2.26
CA LEU A 343 12.64 -20.46 -1.22
C LEU A 343 13.28 -21.82 -1.56
N PRO A 344 13.88 -22.52 -0.60
CA PRO A 344 14.29 -23.92 -0.77
C PRO A 344 13.05 -24.81 -0.95
N GLN A 345 13.22 -25.91 -1.67
CA GLN A 345 12.12 -26.83 -1.96
C GLN A 345 11.43 -27.35 -0.70
N SER A 346 12.17 -27.61 0.38
CA SER A 346 11.61 -28.04 1.67
C SER A 346 10.60 -27.06 2.25
N ASP A 347 10.85 -25.76 2.13
CA ASP A 347 9.94 -24.69 2.61
C ASP A 347 8.72 -24.55 1.69
N ILE A 348 8.90 -24.71 0.38
CA ILE A 348 7.78 -24.76 -0.58
C ILE A 348 6.86 -25.94 -0.25
N GLU A 349 7.43 -27.11 0.05
CA GLU A 349 6.67 -28.31 0.43
C GLU A 349 5.88 -28.12 1.71
N LEU A 350 6.43 -27.46 2.73
CA LEU A 350 5.71 -27.13 3.96
C LEU A 350 4.49 -26.23 3.70
N VAL A 351 4.64 -25.19 2.87
CA VAL A 351 3.51 -24.33 2.49
C VAL A 351 2.44 -25.12 1.72
N ILE A 352 2.85 -25.99 0.82
CA ILE A 352 1.92 -26.84 0.05
C ILE A 352 1.14 -27.77 0.98
N ASP A 353 1.80 -28.43 1.91
CA ASP A 353 1.15 -29.35 2.84
C ASP A 353 0.17 -28.60 3.74
N TYR A 354 0.54 -27.42 4.24
CA TYR A 354 -0.36 -26.52 4.97
C TYR A 354 -1.61 -26.17 4.16
N LEU A 355 -1.46 -25.71 2.91
CA LEU A 355 -2.60 -25.34 2.06
C LEU A 355 -3.49 -26.53 1.71
N ARG A 356 -2.90 -27.71 1.48
CA ARG A 356 -3.65 -28.95 1.20
C ARG A 356 -4.39 -29.47 2.42
N GLY A 357 -3.90 -29.17 3.63
CA GLY A 357 -4.55 -29.48 4.90
C GLY A 357 -5.75 -28.60 5.24
N MET A 358 -5.92 -27.44 4.57
CA MET A 358 -7.09 -26.56 4.77
C MET A 358 -8.35 -27.22 4.22
N LYS A 359 -9.13 -27.83 5.10
CA LYS A 359 -10.37 -28.52 4.74
C LYS A 359 -11.46 -27.53 4.34
N PRO A 360 -12.49 -27.97 3.57
CA PRO A 360 -13.73 -27.20 3.40
C PRO A 360 -14.34 -26.93 4.77
N ASP A 361 -14.90 -25.72 4.93
CA ASP A 361 -15.72 -25.40 6.09
C ASP A 361 -16.88 -26.40 6.14
N ALA A 362 -17.14 -26.97 7.33
CA ALA A 362 -18.12 -28.02 7.55
C ALA A 362 -19.56 -27.50 7.39
#